data_8f836d80ef9671ba5fef028d92f128fe
#
_entry.id   8f836d80ef9671ba5fef028d92f128fe
#
_cell.length_a   1.000
_cell.length_b   1.000
_cell.length_c   1.000
_cell.angle_alpha   90.00
_cell.angle_beta   90.00
_cell.angle_gamma   90.00
#
_symmetry.space_group_name_H-M   'P 1'
#
loop_
_entity.id
_entity.type
_entity.pdbx_description
1 polymer ?
#
loop_
_entity_poly.entity_id
_entity_poly.type
_entity_poly.pdbx_seq_one_letter_code
_entity_poly.pdbx_strand_id
1 'polypeptide(L)' 'SLADALKAKRLELSQINRVPPYIIFNDKSLKDLVKRMPKNKKSLKNVFGWGDKKIEQYGDSILEVIINFK' A
#
# COMPACT_ATOMS: atom_id res chain seq x y z
N SER A 1 10.05 7.22 8.42
CA SER A 1 9.71 5.81 8.65
C SER A 1 8.99 5.23 7.43
N LEU A 2 8.92 3.91 7.36
CA LEU A 2 8.18 3.26 6.29
C LEU A 2 6.70 3.62 6.35
N ALA A 3 6.14 3.71 7.54
CA ALA A 3 4.74 4.12 7.71
C ALA A 3 4.49 5.49 7.10
N ASP A 4 5.39 6.44 7.33
CA ASP A 4 5.26 7.80 6.77
C ASP A 4 5.38 7.79 5.25
N ALA A 5 6.29 7.01 4.71
CA ALA A 5 6.47 6.87 3.25
C ALA A 5 5.21 6.27 2.60
N LEU A 6 4.61 5.27 3.24
CA LEU A 6 3.38 4.65 2.75
C LEU A 6 2.19 5.59 2.85
N LYS A 7 2.11 6.38 3.93
CA LYS A 7 1.05 7.41 4.05
C LYS A 7 1.17 8.47 2.96
N ALA A 8 2.38 8.88 2.64
CA ALA A 8 2.61 9.86 1.57
C ALA A 8 2.17 9.30 0.22
N LYS A 9 2.52 8.04 -0.07
CA LYS A 9 2.08 7.38 -1.31
C LYS A 9 0.57 7.21 -1.35
N ARG A 10 -0.04 6.83 -0.23
CA ARG A 10 -1.50 6.72 -0.12
C ARG A 10 -2.19 8.04 -0.47
N LEU A 11 -1.68 9.14 0.07
CA LEU A 11 -2.24 10.46 -0.22
C LEU A 11 -2.11 10.79 -1.70
N GLU A 12 -0.95 10.58 -2.29
CA GLU A 12 -0.71 10.81 -3.71
C GLU A 12 -1.70 10.01 -4.58
N LEU A 13 -1.85 8.72 -4.30
CA LEU A 13 -2.77 7.86 -5.05
C LEU A 13 -4.22 8.28 -4.86
N SER A 14 -4.59 8.72 -3.66
CA SER A 14 -5.95 9.20 -3.39
C SER A 14 -6.27 10.45 -4.21
N GLN A 15 -5.32 11.35 -4.35
CA GLN A 15 -5.48 12.57 -5.14
C GLN A 15 -5.58 12.26 -6.63
N ILE A 16 -4.71 11.37 -7.14
CA ILE A 16 -4.72 10.96 -8.55
C ILE A 16 -6.06 10.30 -8.90
N ASN A 17 -6.57 9.44 -8.02
CA ASN A 17 -7.79 8.68 -8.27
C ASN A 17 -9.06 9.39 -7.78
N ARG A 18 -8.92 10.56 -7.17
CA ARG A 18 -10.04 11.37 -6.66
C ARG A 18 -10.92 10.58 -5.69
N VAL A 19 -10.29 9.88 -4.77
CA VAL A 19 -10.97 9.10 -3.74
C VAL A 19 -10.36 9.42 -2.37
N PRO A 20 -11.10 9.20 -1.28
CA PRO A 20 -10.52 9.36 0.06
C PRO A 20 -9.34 8.41 0.27
N PRO A 21 -8.35 8.79 1.08
CA PRO A 21 -7.19 7.93 1.33
C PRO A 21 -7.52 6.51 1.79
N TYR A 22 -8.57 6.33 2.62
CA TYR A 22 -8.94 5.01 3.13
C TYR A 22 -9.43 4.05 2.04
N ILE A 23 -9.81 4.59 0.86
CA ILE A 23 -10.20 3.76 -0.28
C ILE A 23 -8.96 3.07 -0.87
N ILE A 24 -7.80 3.73 -0.84
CA ILE A 24 -6.57 3.12 -1.30
C ILE A 24 -6.18 1.97 -0.35
N PHE A 25 -6.04 2.28 0.93
CA PHE A 25 -5.95 1.30 2.01
C PHE A 25 -6.16 2.02 3.35
N ASN A 26 -6.70 1.31 4.34
CA ASN A 26 -6.98 1.91 5.64
C ASN A 26 -5.79 1.76 6.60
N ASP A 27 -5.93 2.29 7.80
CA ASP A 27 -4.84 2.27 8.79
C ASP A 27 -4.50 0.85 9.28
N LYS A 28 -5.48 -0.04 9.31
CA LYS A 28 -5.24 -1.43 9.66
C LYS A 28 -4.36 -2.11 8.62
N SER A 29 -4.64 -1.83 7.35
CA SER A 29 -3.82 -2.30 6.24
C SER A 29 -2.42 -1.69 6.29
N LEU A 30 -2.32 -0.40 6.62
CA LEU A 30 -1.02 0.28 6.78
C LEU A 30 -0.14 -0.43 7.80
N LYS A 31 -0.70 -0.74 8.97
CA LYS A 31 0.04 -1.43 10.02
C LYS A 31 0.54 -2.80 9.55
N ASP A 32 -0.30 -3.52 8.82
CA ASP A 32 0.05 -4.84 8.33
C ASP A 32 1.11 -4.76 7.23
N LEU A 33 1.05 -3.75 6.36
CA LEU A 33 2.10 -3.49 5.36
C LEU A 33 3.46 -3.27 6.01
N VAL A 34 3.49 -2.46 7.06
CA VAL A 34 4.73 -2.18 7.80
C VAL A 34 5.27 -3.43 8.48
N LYS A 35 4.37 -4.24 9.05
CA LYS A 35 4.75 -5.47 9.74
C LYS A 35 5.30 -6.52 8.78
N ARG A 36 4.61 -6.75 7.67
CA ARG A 36 4.94 -7.84 6.75
C ARG A 36 5.97 -7.47 5.70
N MET A 37 6.06 -6.19 5.35
CA MET A 37 6.98 -5.69 4.33
C MET A 37 6.99 -6.56 3.06
N PRO A 38 5.83 -6.73 2.38
CA PRO A 38 5.77 -7.56 1.20
C PRO A 38 6.70 -7.04 0.10
N LYS A 39 7.31 -7.94 -0.66
CA LYS A 39 8.26 -7.57 -1.73
C LYS A 39 7.74 -7.89 -3.13
N ASN A 40 6.62 -8.58 -3.22
CA ASN A 40 6.02 -8.94 -4.51
C ASN A 40 4.51 -9.05 -4.37
N LYS A 41 3.82 -9.18 -5.51
CA LYS A 41 2.36 -9.23 -5.52
C LYS A 41 1.81 -10.44 -4.78
N LYS A 42 2.49 -11.56 -4.84
CA LYS A 42 2.06 -12.78 -4.15
C LYS A 42 2.02 -12.58 -2.64
N SER A 43 3.06 -12.02 -2.07
CA SER A 43 3.12 -11.75 -0.63
C SER A 43 2.19 -10.61 -0.23
N LEU A 44 1.93 -9.66 -1.13
CA LEU A 44 1.00 -8.57 -0.87
C LEU A 44 -0.42 -9.07 -0.63
N LYS A 45 -0.81 -10.20 -1.23
CA LYS A 45 -2.12 -10.82 -0.99
C LYS A 45 -2.35 -11.21 0.47
N ASN A 46 -1.29 -11.44 1.22
CA ASN A 46 -1.39 -11.81 2.64
C ASN A 46 -1.60 -10.62 3.56
N VAL A 47 -1.46 -9.42 3.03
CA VAL A 47 -1.66 -8.19 3.80
C VAL A 47 -3.15 -7.91 3.93
N PHE A 48 -3.58 -7.48 5.12
CA PHE A 48 -4.98 -7.17 5.38
C PHE A 48 -5.52 -6.18 4.34
N GLY A 49 -6.65 -6.52 3.73
CA GLY A 49 -7.35 -5.63 2.80
C GLY A 49 -6.80 -5.60 1.38
N TRP A 50 -5.80 -6.42 1.05
CA TRP A 50 -5.19 -6.45 -0.28
C TRP A 50 -5.65 -7.68 -1.07
N GLY A 51 -6.74 -7.52 -1.83
CA GLY A 51 -7.21 -8.54 -2.77
C GLY A 51 -6.68 -8.26 -4.18
N ASP A 52 -7.03 -9.14 -5.12
CA ASP A 52 -6.52 -9.09 -6.49
C ASP A 52 -6.77 -7.76 -7.19
N LYS A 53 -7.96 -7.19 -7.02
CA LYS A 53 -8.31 -5.93 -7.68
C LYS A 53 -7.44 -4.77 -7.18
N LYS A 54 -7.26 -4.67 -5.87
CA LYS A 54 -6.44 -3.60 -5.30
C LYS A 54 -4.97 -3.76 -5.68
N ILE A 55 -4.48 -4.99 -5.71
CA ILE A 55 -3.11 -5.29 -6.15
C ILE A 55 -2.92 -4.86 -7.60
N GLU A 56 -3.88 -5.13 -8.46
CA GLU A 56 -3.81 -4.70 -9.86
C GLU A 56 -3.77 -3.19 -9.98
N GLN A 57 -4.59 -2.49 -9.18
CA GLN A 57 -4.69 -1.02 -9.27
C GLN A 57 -3.52 -0.29 -8.61
N TYR A 58 -3.07 -0.73 -7.46
CA TYR A 58 -2.11 0.02 -6.63
C TYR A 58 -0.89 -0.77 -6.19
N GLY A 59 -0.86 -2.07 -6.46
CA GLY A 59 0.19 -2.95 -5.94
C GLY A 59 1.59 -2.52 -6.31
N ASP A 60 1.83 -2.18 -7.58
CA ASP A 60 3.16 -1.78 -8.05
C ASP A 60 3.65 -0.53 -7.33
N SER A 61 2.77 0.46 -7.14
CA SER A 61 3.13 1.71 -6.46
C SER A 61 3.51 1.48 -5.00
N ILE A 62 2.76 0.63 -4.32
CA ILE A 62 3.02 0.34 -2.90
C ILE A 62 4.26 -0.53 -2.74
N LEU A 63 4.43 -1.54 -3.57
CA LEU A 63 5.63 -2.39 -3.53
C LEU A 63 6.89 -1.60 -3.82
N GLU A 64 6.84 -0.64 -4.75
CA GLU A 64 7.97 0.23 -5.03
C GLU A 64 8.43 1.00 -3.79
N VAL A 65 7.49 1.53 -3.02
CA VAL A 65 7.81 2.24 -1.77
C VAL A 65 8.53 1.30 -0.80
N ILE A 66 8.00 0.09 -0.62
CA ILE A 66 8.56 -0.87 0.34
C ILE A 66 9.94 -1.35 -0.10
N ILE A 67 10.09 -1.70 -1.38
CA ILE A 67 11.36 -2.22 -1.91
C ILE A 67 12.46 -1.16 -1.84
N ASN A 68 12.13 0.10 -2.10
CA ASN A 68 13.10 1.18 -2.11
C ASN A 68 13.33 1.81 -0.74
N PHE A 69 12.57 1.44 0.26
CA PHE A 69 12.72 2.00 1.59
C PHE A 69 13.97 1.43 2.27
N LYS A 70 14.78 2.32 2.83
CA LYS A 70 16.02 1.94 3.51
C LYS A 70 16.07 2.40 4.95
#